data_e197bbb17058b839d9d5e1d95097d079
#
_entry.id   e197bbb17058b839d9d5e1d95097d079
#
_cell.length_a   1.000
_cell.length_b   1.000
_cell.length_c   1.000
_cell.angle_alpha   90.00
_cell.angle_beta   90.00
_cell.angle_gamma   90.00
#
_symmetry.space_group_name_H-M   'P 1'
#
loop_
_entity.id
_entity.type
_entity.pdbx_description
1 polymer ?
#
loop_
_entity_poly.entity_id
_entity_poly.type
_entity_poly.pdbx_seq_one_letter_code
_entity_poly.pdbx_strand_id
1 'polypeptide(L)'
;MTAELLTSILFATVVAGTPLVLVALGELVCEKSGMLNLGAEGMMALGAVAGFIATFLTGSVWAGVVGGMAAGALLALIFGVITIQLMANQVATGLAVAIFGVGLAAFIGKPFESQVIPATPAIVIPLLSEIPILGKVVFQQQSLVYVTWIIFGLLVWFLAKSRGGLTLKAVGESPASAHAVGIPVNRVRYFAVLFGGAMAGLGGAFLSVFYTPMWTEGMVAGRGWIALALVVFATWRPWRVLLGAYLFGGVLISQFFVQSSTLQINVPSQFLSALPYLATIIVLVLICRNPQMIRINSPASLGKPFRAD
;
A
#
# COMPACT_ATOMS: atom_id res chain seq x y z
N MET A 1 -21.74 -21.39 10.55
CA MET A 1 -20.96 -20.16 10.82
C MET A 1 -21.97 -19.13 11.30
N THR A 2 -21.85 -18.63 12.52
CA THR A 2 -22.79 -17.64 13.05
C THR A 2 -22.61 -16.31 12.31
N ALA A 3 -23.70 -15.53 12.16
CA ALA A 3 -23.64 -14.21 11.49
C ALA A 3 -22.61 -13.26 12.15
N GLU A 4 -22.44 -13.37 13.45
CA GLU A 4 -21.44 -12.61 14.21
C GLU A 4 -19.99 -12.95 13.83
N LEU A 5 -19.70 -14.24 13.63
CA LEU A 5 -18.36 -14.68 13.18
C LEU A 5 -18.05 -14.14 11.79
N LEU A 6 -18.99 -14.24 10.87
CA LEU A 6 -18.85 -13.68 9.51
C LEU A 6 -18.59 -12.17 9.55
N THR A 7 -19.37 -11.45 10.35
CA THR A 7 -19.22 -10.00 10.53
C THR A 7 -17.83 -9.63 11.07
N SER A 8 -17.34 -10.40 12.06
CA SER A 8 -16.02 -10.17 12.65
C SER A 8 -14.88 -10.44 11.66
N ILE A 9 -15.00 -11.49 10.83
CA ILE A 9 -14.04 -11.79 9.77
C ILE A 9 -14.03 -10.67 8.72
N LEU A 10 -15.19 -10.24 8.26
CA LEU A 10 -15.29 -9.16 7.26
C LEU A 10 -14.75 -7.84 7.80
N PHE A 11 -15.06 -7.48 9.05
CA PHE A 11 -14.52 -6.31 9.72
C PHE A 11 -12.99 -6.35 9.76
N ALA A 12 -12.42 -7.44 10.26
CA ALA A 12 -10.97 -7.63 10.34
C ALA A 12 -10.31 -7.64 8.94
N THR A 13 -11.00 -8.17 7.93
CA THR A 13 -10.55 -8.15 6.52
C THR A 13 -10.38 -6.72 6.01
N VAL A 14 -11.35 -5.83 6.29
CA VAL A 14 -11.25 -4.42 5.90
C VAL A 14 -10.06 -3.75 6.56
N VAL A 15 -9.89 -3.96 7.88
CA VAL A 15 -8.78 -3.37 8.63
C VAL A 15 -7.43 -3.89 8.12
N ALA A 16 -7.28 -5.21 7.93
CA ALA A 16 -6.03 -5.82 7.45
C ALA A 16 -5.70 -5.49 6.00
N GLY A 17 -6.71 -5.29 5.14
CA GLY A 17 -6.54 -4.92 3.74
C GLY A 17 -6.21 -3.43 3.53
N THR A 18 -6.61 -2.55 4.44
CA THR A 18 -6.44 -1.10 4.29
C THR A 18 -5.00 -0.66 4.03
N PRO A 19 -3.97 -1.12 4.77
CA PRO A 19 -2.59 -0.76 4.47
C PRO A 19 -2.14 -1.23 3.08
N LEU A 20 -2.61 -2.39 2.63
CA LEU A 20 -2.33 -2.89 1.28
C LEU A 20 -2.99 -2.00 0.21
N VAL A 21 -4.22 -1.52 0.44
CA VAL A 21 -4.89 -0.56 -0.45
C VAL A 21 -4.05 0.71 -0.58
N LEU A 22 -3.61 1.29 0.54
CA LEU A 22 -2.84 2.54 0.55
C LEU A 22 -1.55 2.40 -0.27
N VAL A 23 -0.74 1.39 0.03
CA VAL A 23 0.53 1.17 -0.66
C VAL A 23 0.31 0.86 -2.14
N ALA A 24 -0.63 -0.04 -2.48
CA ALA A 24 -0.89 -0.41 -3.86
C ALA A 24 -1.49 0.73 -4.69
N LEU A 25 -2.28 1.64 -4.11
CA LEU A 25 -2.74 2.85 -4.79
C LEU A 25 -1.59 3.82 -5.06
N GLY A 26 -0.65 3.95 -4.13
CA GLY A 26 0.57 4.73 -4.32
C GLY A 26 1.43 4.19 -5.46
N GLU A 27 1.69 2.88 -5.44
CA GLU A 27 2.47 2.21 -6.49
C GLU A 27 1.75 2.23 -7.85
N LEU A 28 0.42 2.13 -7.87
CA LEU A 28 -0.36 2.29 -9.09
C LEU A 28 -0.09 3.64 -9.79
N VAL A 29 -0.01 4.73 -9.04
CA VAL A 29 0.31 6.06 -9.57
C VAL A 29 1.76 6.13 -10.03
N CYS A 30 2.68 5.57 -9.22
CA CYS A 30 4.10 5.51 -9.54
C CYS A 30 4.33 4.77 -10.86
N GLU A 31 3.81 3.55 -11.00
CA GLU A 31 3.94 2.73 -12.19
C GLU A 31 3.23 3.32 -13.41
N LYS A 32 2.05 3.97 -13.23
CA LYS A 32 1.36 4.70 -14.31
C LYS A 32 2.16 5.87 -14.88
N SER A 33 3.17 6.37 -14.18
CA SER A 33 4.14 7.36 -14.69
C SER A 33 5.34 6.72 -15.44
N GLY A 34 5.42 5.39 -15.48
CA GLY A 34 6.54 4.63 -16.03
C GLY A 34 7.66 4.35 -15.03
N MET A 35 7.48 4.69 -13.75
CA MET A 35 8.47 4.44 -12.70
C MET A 35 8.15 3.15 -11.95
N LEU A 36 9.12 2.24 -11.84
CA LEU A 36 9.02 0.99 -11.10
C LEU A 36 9.72 1.12 -9.75
N ASN A 37 8.95 1.27 -8.68
CA ASN A 37 9.48 1.52 -7.35
C ASN A 37 9.42 0.26 -6.47
N LEU A 38 10.47 -0.54 -6.45
CA LEU A 38 10.57 -1.70 -5.56
C LEU A 38 10.94 -1.34 -4.11
N GLY A 39 11.07 -0.05 -3.80
CA GLY A 39 11.39 0.46 -2.47
C GLY A 39 10.19 0.53 -1.50
N ALA A 40 8.99 0.18 -1.94
CA ALA A 40 7.76 0.33 -1.17
C ALA A 40 7.80 -0.33 0.22
N GLU A 41 8.43 -1.50 0.36
CA GLU A 41 8.62 -2.19 1.65
C GLU A 41 9.42 -1.33 2.63
N GLY A 42 10.54 -0.75 2.20
CA GLY A 42 11.37 0.13 3.04
C GLY A 42 10.67 1.45 3.38
N MET A 43 9.94 2.03 2.41
CA MET A 43 9.15 3.25 2.62
C MET A 43 8.02 3.00 3.63
N MET A 44 7.38 1.84 3.55
CA MET A 44 6.36 1.40 4.49
C MET A 44 6.94 1.17 5.89
N ALA A 45 8.10 0.51 6.00
CA ALA A 45 8.77 0.27 7.28
C ALA A 45 9.19 1.58 7.95
N LEU A 46 9.78 2.50 7.19
CA LEU A 46 10.18 3.80 7.71
C LEU A 46 8.95 4.65 8.09
N GLY A 47 7.87 4.56 7.32
CA GLY A 47 6.59 5.19 7.64
C GLY A 47 5.96 4.65 8.93
N ALA A 48 6.09 3.35 9.19
CA ALA A 48 5.58 2.72 10.40
C ALA A 48 6.30 3.25 11.66
N VAL A 49 7.63 3.28 11.64
CA VAL A 49 8.41 3.80 12.78
C VAL A 49 8.21 5.30 12.97
N ALA A 50 8.25 6.09 11.90
CA ALA A 50 8.07 7.55 11.99
C ALA A 50 6.66 7.92 12.44
N GLY A 51 5.64 7.22 11.94
CA GLY A 51 4.26 7.39 12.36
C GLY A 51 4.05 7.06 13.84
N PHE A 52 4.64 5.96 14.30
CA PHE A 52 4.60 5.57 15.71
C PHE A 52 5.28 6.63 16.61
N ILE A 53 6.52 7.01 16.29
CA ILE A 53 7.30 7.99 17.08
C ILE A 53 6.58 9.33 17.15
N ALA A 54 6.09 9.84 16.01
CA ALA A 54 5.35 11.10 15.97
C ALA A 54 4.08 11.05 16.83
N THR A 55 3.33 9.95 16.80
CA THR A 55 2.16 9.76 17.67
C THR A 55 2.56 9.67 19.14
N PHE A 56 3.59 8.89 19.44
CA PHE A 56 4.08 8.69 20.82
C PHE A 56 4.54 10.01 21.48
N LEU A 57 5.29 10.83 20.74
CA LEU A 57 5.84 12.09 21.25
C LEU A 57 4.80 13.21 21.35
N THR A 58 3.84 13.25 20.43
CA THR A 58 2.86 14.35 20.36
C THR A 58 1.51 14.02 20.98
N GLY A 59 1.21 12.74 21.21
CA GLY A 59 -0.11 12.27 21.60
C GLY A 59 -1.17 12.38 20.47
N SER A 60 -0.78 12.82 19.27
CA SER A 60 -1.69 13.04 18.15
C SER A 60 -1.52 11.96 17.06
N VAL A 61 -2.58 11.21 16.80
CA VAL A 61 -2.64 10.21 15.73
C VAL A 61 -2.41 10.85 14.35
N TRP A 62 -2.92 12.06 14.13
CA TRP A 62 -2.74 12.77 12.86
C TRP A 62 -1.30 13.25 12.64
N ALA A 63 -0.57 13.58 13.70
CA ALA A 63 0.87 13.82 13.61
C ALA A 63 1.61 12.55 13.15
N GLY A 64 1.18 11.39 13.65
CA GLY A 64 1.68 10.10 13.18
C GLY A 64 1.40 9.84 11.71
N VAL A 65 0.19 10.13 11.26
CA VAL A 65 -0.18 10.03 9.83
C VAL A 65 0.74 10.90 8.96
N VAL A 66 0.90 12.17 9.32
CA VAL A 66 1.77 13.10 8.58
C VAL A 66 3.24 12.68 8.66
N GLY A 67 3.70 12.26 9.84
CA GLY A 67 5.07 11.78 10.05
C GLY A 67 5.40 10.56 9.20
N GLY A 68 4.49 9.59 9.14
CA GLY A 68 4.64 8.40 8.31
C GLY A 68 4.65 8.73 6.81
N MET A 69 3.73 9.57 6.35
CA MET A 69 3.70 10.05 4.95
C MET A 69 4.99 10.79 4.58
N ALA A 70 5.47 11.68 5.44
CA ALA A 70 6.68 12.44 5.21
C ALA A 70 7.93 11.54 5.13
N ALA A 71 8.05 10.57 6.04
CA ALA A 71 9.17 9.62 6.06
C ALA A 71 9.19 8.75 4.79
N GLY A 72 8.05 8.22 4.37
CA GLY A 72 7.93 7.47 3.12
C GLY A 72 8.25 8.33 1.89
N ALA A 73 7.76 9.57 1.84
CA ALA A 73 8.05 10.51 0.75
C ALA A 73 9.53 10.91 0.70
N LEU A 74 10.19 11.09 1.85
CA LEU A 74 11.63 11.39 1.89
C LEU A 74 12.47 10.25 1.33
N LEU A 75 12.14 9.01 1.67
CA LEU A 75 12.83 7.85 1.12
C LEU A 75 12.54 7.68 -0.38
N ALA A 76 11.32 7.99 -0.81
CA ALA A 76 10.94 8.04 -2.22
C ALA A 76 11.66 9.16 -2.98
N LEU A 77 11.95 10.30 -2.33
CA LEU A 77 12.75 11.36 -2.92
C LEU A 77 14.17 10.87 -3.25
N ILE A 78 14.81 10.14 -2.32
CA ILE A 78 16.12 9.53 -2.55
C ILE A 78 16.07 8.58 -3.75
N PHE A 79 15.06 7.69 -3.79
CA PHE A 79 14.83 6.82 -4.95
C PHE A 79 14.66 7.62 -6.24
N GLY A 80 13.85 8.69 -6.22
CA GLY A 80 13.59 9.56 -7.37
C GLY A 80 14.86 10.27 -7.88
N VAL A 81 15.70 10.81 -6.98
CA VAL A 81 16.97 11.45 -7.37
C VAL A 81 17.88 10.44 -8.09
N ILE A 82 18.04 9.24 -7.53
CA ILE A 82 18.92 8.22 -8.09
C ILE A 82 18.39 7.72 -9.46
N THR A 83 17.08 7.51 -9.58
CA THR A 83 16.51 6.88 -10.79
C THR A 83 16.11 7.87 -11.87
N ILE A 84 15.73 9.11 -11.53
CA ILE A 84 15.28 10.11 -12.51
C ILE A 84 16.43 11.03 -12.91
N GLN A 85 17.25 11.52 -11.97
CA GLN A 85 18.35 12.43 -12.29
C GLN A 85 19.62 11.68 -12.68
N LEU A 86 20.02 10.69 -11.86
CA LEU A 86 21.23 9.91 -12.13
C LEU A 86 20.98 8.75 -13.10
N MET A 87 19.72 8.52 -13.50
CA MET A 87 19.30 7.50 -14.46
C MET A 87 19.76 6.08 -14.10
N ALA A 88 19.92 5.78 -12.81
CA ALA A 88 20.28 4.47 -12.33
C ALA A 88 19.16 3.45 -12.57
N ASN A 89 19.52 2.16 -12.52
CA ASN A 89 18.56 1.08 -12.68
C ASN A 89 17.51 1.12 -11.57
N GLN A 90 16.23 1.23 -11.95
CA GLN A 90 15.11 1.41 -11.02
C GLN A 90 14.92 0.19 -10.11
N VAL A 91 15.12 -1.02 -10.65
CA VAL A 91 14.98 -2.29 -9.88
C VAL A 91 16.06 -2.37 -8.81
N ALA A 92 17.32 -2.21 -9.19
CA ALA A 92 18.45 -2.27 -8.26
C ALA A 92 18.36 -1.18 -7.19
N THR A 93 18.03 0.06 -7.58
CA THR A 93 17.84 1.18 -6.66
C THR A 93 16.67 0.93 -5.71
N GLY A 94 15.54 0.43 -6.24
CA GLY A 94 14.36 0.12 -5.42
C GLY A 94 14.66 -0.95 -4.36
N LEU A 95 15.35 -2.02 -4.74
CA LEU A 95 15.78 -3.06 -3.80
C LEU A 95 16.73 -2.52 -2.72
N ALA A 96 17.72 -1.70 -3.12
CA ALA A 96 18.64 -1.07 -2.17
C ALA A 96 17.89 -0.15 -1.19
N VAL A 97 16.94 0.66 -1.69
CA VAL A 97 16.10 1.54 -0.87
C VAL A 97 15.18 0.73 0.06
N ALA A 98 14.66 -0.42 -0.40
CA ALA A 98 13.87 -1.30 0.46
C ALA A 98 14.68 -1.82 1.64
N ILE A 99 15.87 -2.38 1.38
CA ILE A 99 16.76 -2.92 2.43
C ILE A 99 17.21 -1.80 3.36
N PHE A 100 17.63 -0.66 2.80
CA PHE A 100 18.04 0.52 3.58
C PHE A 100 16.90 1.02 4.48
N GLY A 101 15.68 1.15 3.95
CA GLY A 101 14.52 1.63 4.68
C GLY A 101 14.12 0.70 5.83
N VAL A 102 14.15 -0.62 5.62
CA VAL A 102 13.89 -1.62 6.67
C VAL A 102 14.97 -1.54 7.76
N GLY A 103 16.26 -1.50 7.39
CA GLY A 103 17.35 -1.39 8.35
C GLY A 103 17.33 -0.07 9.13
N LEU A 104 17.03 1.05 8.45
CA LEU A 104 16.90 2.35 9.09
C LEU A 104 15.70 2.38 10.05
N ALA A 105 14.57 1.78 9.69
CA ALA A 105 13.41 1.67 10.55
C ALA A 105 13.71 0.84 11.81
N ALA A 106 14.43 -0.27 11.69
CA ALA A 106 14.87 -1.08 12.82
C ALA A 106 15.81 -0.28 13.75
N PHE A 107 16.78 0.43 13.16
CA PHE A 107 17.73 1.26 13.94
C PHE A 107 17.04 2.39 14.71
N ILE A 108 16.19 3.19 14.03
CA ILE A 108 15.47 4.31 14.66
C ILE A 108 14.44 3.81 15.66
N GLY A 109 13.78 2.69 15.36
CA GLY A 109 12.69 2.15 16.18
C GLY A 109 13.16 1.43 17.46
N LYS A 110 14.43 1.00 17.53
CA LYS A 110 14.98 0.22 18.66
C LYS A 110 14.64 0.77 20.04
N PRO A 111 14.78 2.09 20.33
CA PRO A 111 14.44 2.65 21.63
C PRO A 111 12.93 2.64 21.95
N PHE A 112 12.10 2.45 20.96
CA PHE A 112 10.64 2.49 21.06
C PHE A 112 9.98 1.11 21.08
N GLU A 113 10.77 0.04 20.96
CA GLU A 113 10.26 -1.32 21.15
C GLU A 113 9.62 -1.45 22.54
N SER A 114 8.52 -2.19 22.62
CA SER A 114 7.72 -2.38 23.85
C SER A 114 6.95 -1.15 24.34
N GLN A 115 7.04 -0.01 23.65
CA GLN A 115 6.15 1.13 23.94
C GLN A 115 4.80 0.92 23.25
N VAL A 116 3.74 1.34 23.93
CA VAL A 116 2.36 1.23 23.43
C VAL A 116 1.72 2.60 23.45
N ILE A 117 0.97 2.93 22.40
CA ILE A 117 0.13 4.14 22.34
C ILE A 117 -1.34 3.76 22.54
N PRO A 118 -2.18 4.72 23.00
CA PRO A 118 -3.61 4.46 23.12
C PRO A 118 -4.22 4.03 21.78
N ALA A 119 -5.06 3.00 21.81
CA ALA A 119 -5.76 2.53 20.62
C ALA A 119 -6.71 3.62 20.10
N THR A 120 -6.70 3.84 18.79
CA THR A 120 -7.59 4.81 18.14
C THR A 120 -9.02 4.27 18.12
N PRO A 121 -10.01 5.00 18.66
CA PRO A 121 -11.40 4.55 18.67
C PRO A 121 -11.98 4.45 17.25
N ALA A 122 -12.88 3.50 17.05
CA ALA A 122 -13.67 3.43 15.83
C ALA A 122 -14.69 4.57 15.77
N ILE A 123 -14.94 5.11 14.59
CA ILE A 123 -16.00 6.09 14.34
C ILE A 123 -17.29 5.32 14.09
N VAL A 124 -18.27 5.49 14.98
CA VAL A 124 -19.60 4.88 14.84
C VAL A 124 -20.52 5.89 14.16
N ILE A 125 -21.02 5.58 12.95
CA ILE A 125 -21.96 6.42 12.25
C ILE A 125 -23.37 6.06 12.69
N PRO A 126 -24.10 6.95 13.41
CA PRO A 126 -25.44 6.66 13.90
C PRO A 126 -26.38 6.24 12.77
N LEU A 127 -27.41 5.47 13.06
CA LEU A 127 -28.38 4.90 12.13
C LEU A 127 -27.82 3.83 11.19
N LEU A 128 -26.67 4.10 10.53
CA LEU A 128 -26.07 3.18 9.54
C LEU A 128 -25.31 2.04 10.21
N SER A 129 -24.83 2.24 11.43
CA SER A 129 -24.16 1.21 12.23
C SER A 129 -25.09 0.10 12.73
N GLU A 130 -26.40 0.31 12.70
CA GLU A 130 -27.41 -0.66 13.15
C GLU A 130 -27.80 -1.68 12.06
N ILE A 131 -27.37 -1.45 10.81
CA ILE A 131 -27.65 -2.39 9.70
C ILE A 131 -26.94 -3.72 9.97
N PRO A 132 -27.66 -4.86 9.96
CA PRO A 132 -27.04 -6.17 10.19
C PRO A 132 -25.86 -6.41 9.24
N ILE A 133 -24.74 -6.89 9.77
CA ILE A 133 -23.47 -7.18 9.07
C ILE A 133 -22.80 -5.93 8.50
N LEU A 134 -23.46 -5.18 7.59
CA LEU A 134 -22.88 -4.01 6.93
C LEU A 134 -22.60 -2.86 7.90
N GLY A 135 -23.43 -2.68 8.93
CA GLY A 135 -23.25 -1.65 9.94
C GLY A 135 -21.89 -1.71 10.60
N LYS A 136 -21.52 -2.87 11.11
CA LYS A 136 -20.22 -3.07 11.75
C LYS A 136 -19.06 -3.05 10.76
N VAL A 137 -19.21 -3.66 9.58
CA VAL A 137 -18.13 -3.81 8.59
C VAL A 137 -17.77 -2.50 7.92
N VAL A 138 -18.76 -1.63 7.66
CA VAL A 138 -18.55 -0.40 6.87
C VAL A 138 -18.64 0.85 7.74
N PHE A 139 -19.55 0.90 8.71
CA PHE A 139 -19.91 2.12 9.43
C PHE A 139 -19.38 2.19 10.88
N GLN A 140 -18.52 1.23 11.29
CA GLN A 140 -17.83 1.23 12.57
C GLN A 140 -16.32 1.03 12.39
N GLN A 141 -15.72 1.73 11.45
CA GLN A 141 -14.29 1.61 11.15
C GLN A 141 -13.47 2.75 11.79
N GLN A 142 -12.16 2.57 11.85
CA GLN A 142 -11.23 3.61 12.28
C GLN A 142 -11.16 4.75 11.25
N SER A 143 -10.84 5.96 11.70
CA SER A 143 -10.83 7.17 10.87
C SER A 143 -10.02 7.02 9.59
N LEU A 144 -8.85 6.39 9.65
CA LEU A 144 -7.97 6.25 8.49
C LEU A 144 -8.50 5.27 7.42
N VAL A 145 -9.40 4.34 7.79
CA VAL A 145 -10.10 3.48 6.81
C VAL A 145 -10.99 4.34 5.91
N TYR A 146 -11.76 5.26 6.50
CA TYR A 146 -12.61 6.20 5.72
C TYR A 146 -11.76 7.12 4.85
N VAL A 147 -10.66 7.65 5.39
CA VAL A 147 -9.71 8.46 4.60
C VAL A 147 -9.17 7.66 3.42
N THR A 148 -8.88 6.37 3.61
CA THR A 148 -8.42 5.48 2.52
C THR A 148 -9.48 5.35 1.41
N TRP A 149 -10.76 5.22 1.76
CA TRP A 149 -11.84 5.14 0.76
C TRP A 149 -12.03 6.47 0.02
N ILE A 150 -11.85 7.60 0.72
CA ILE A 150 -11.87 8.93 0.09
C ILE A 150 -10.69 9.07 -0.88
N ILE A 151 -9.48 8.70 -0.46
CA ILE A 151 -8.28 8.70 -1.32
C ILE A 151 -8.51 7.81 -2.54
N PHE A 152 -9.06 6.62 -2.36
CA PHE A 152 -9.40 5.72 -3.46
C PHE A 152 -10.35 6.38 -4.46
N GLY A 153 -11.47 6.98 -4.00
CA GLY A 153 -12.44 7.67 -4.85
C GLY A 153 -11.82 8.84 -5.62
N LEU A 154 -11.02 9.67 -4.92
CA LEU A 154 -10.30 10.79 -5.51
C LEU A 154 -9.28 10.32 -6.57
N LEU A 155 -8.59 9.22 -6.31
CA LEU A 155 -7.60 8.66 -7.24
C LEU A 155 -8.27 8.07 -8.48
N VAL A 156 -9.40 7.38 -8.33
CA VAL A 156 -10.22 6.90 -9.46
C VAL A 156 -10.66 8.09 -10.32
N TRP A 157 -11.19 9.14 -9.69
CA TRP A 157 -11.59 10.36 -10.38
C TRP A 157 -10.40 11.03 -11.07
N PHE A 158 -9.27 11.19 -10.37
CA PHE A 158 -8.04 11.78 -10.90
C PHE A 158 -7.57 11.04 -12.17
N LEU A 159 -7.44 9.71 -12.09
CA LEU A 159 -6.98 8.91 -13.22
C LEU A 159 -7.98 8.87 -14.38
N ALA A 160 -9.30 8.95 -14.12
CA ALA A 160 -10.31 8.82 -15.15
C ALA A 160 -10.70 10.14 -15.83
N LYS A 161 -10.71 11.25 -15.08
CA LYS A 161 -11.35 12.50 -15.50
C LYS A 161 -10.44 13.73 -15.49
N SER A 162 -9.28 13.69 -14.77
CA SER A 162 -8.45 14.87 -14.64
C SER A 162 -7.41 15.00 -15.77
N ARG A 163 -7.03 16.25 -16.10
CA ARG A 163 -5.91 16.52 -17.01
C ARG A 163 -4.58 15.95 -16.47
N GLY A 164 -4.37 16.03 -15.14
CA GLY A 164 -3.19 15.47 -14.49
C GLY A 164 -3.08 13.95 -14.65
N GLY A 165 -4.21 13.23 -14.51
CA GLY A 165 -4.25 11.79 -14.71
C GLY A 165 -3.99 11.38 -16.18
N LEU A 166 -4.47 12.18 -17.14
CA LEU A 166 -4.15 11.97 -18.56
C LEU A 166 -2.67 12.22 -18.85
N THR A 167 -2.11 13.30 -18.30
CA THR A 167 -0.67 13.62 -18.40
C THR A 167 0.19 12.52 -17.81
N LEU A 168 -0.17 12.01 -16.62
CA LEU A 168 0.52 10.90 -15.97
C LEU A 168 0.58 9.66 -16.86
N LYS A 169 -0.56 9.27 -17.46
CA LYS A 169 -0.64 8.14 -18.38
C LYS A 169 0.16 8.36 -19.66
N ALA A 170 0.11 9.58 -20.23
CA ALA A 170 0.88 9.93 -21.42
C ALA A 170 2.39 9.80 -21.18
N VAL A 171 2.87 10.26 -20.01
CA VAL A 171 4.28 10.11 -19.59
C VAL A 171 4.65 8.65 -19.41
N GLY A 172 3.78 7.83 -18.85
CA GLY A 172 4.01 6.39 -18.68
C GLY A 172 3.98 5.61 -19.99
N GLU A 173 3.21 6.06 -20.99
CA GLU A 173 3.12 5.39 -22.28
C GLU A 173 4.31 5.73 -23.17
N SER A 174 4.57 7.03 -23.37
CA SER A 174 5.70 7.51 -24.18
C SER A 174 6.28 8.81 -23.61
N PRO A 175 7.32 8.73 -22.77
CA PRO A 175 7.97 9.92 -22.21
C PRO A 175 8.51 10.86 -23.30
N ALA A 176 9.05 10.30 -24.39
CA ALA A 176 9.58 11.08 -25.50
C ALA A 176 8.48 11.88 -26.22
N SER A 177 7.35 11.24 -26.54
CA SER A 177 6.20 11.92 -27.15
C SER A 177 5.59 12.96 -26.21
N ALA A 178 5.51 12.67 -24.92
CA ALA A 178 5.03 13.62 -23.91
C ALA A 178 5.95 14.84 -23.82
N HIS A 179 7.27 14.63 -23.87
CA HIS A 179 8.26 15.71 -23.86
C HIS A 179 8.16 16.58 -25.11
N ALA A 180 8.00 15.97 -26.29
CA ALA A 180 7.89 16.69 -27.57
C ALA A 180 6.70 17.67 -27.63
N VAL A 181 5.62 17.39 -26.87
CA VAL A 181 4.47 18.31 -26.74
C VAL A 181 4.58 19.24 -25.52
N GLY A 182 5.78 19.34 -24.90
CA GLY A 182 6.06 20.30 -23.82
C GLY A 182 5.69 19.83 -22.41
N ILE A 183 5.37 18.56 -22.21
CA ILE A 183 5.09 18.02 -20.85
C ILE A 183 6.41 17.85 -20.09
N PRO A 184 6.54 18.38 -18.85
CA PRO A 184 7.75 18.24 -18.04
C PRO A 184 7.82 16.83 -17.40
N VAL A 185 8.27 15.83 -18.17
CA VAL A 185 8.28 14.41 -17.82
C VAL A 185 8.89 14.14 -16.44
N ASN A 186 10.07 14.70 -16.15
CA ASN A 186 10.76 14.48 -14.89
C ASN A 186 9.94 14.98 -13.69
N ARG A 187 9.28 16.13 -13.79
CA ARG A 187 8.41 16.65 -12.72
C ARG A 187 7.23 15.71 -12.46
N VAL A 188 6.59 15.21 -13.53
CA VAL A 188 5.48 14.28 -13.41
C VAL A 188 5.93 12.98 -12.73
N ARG A 189 7.09 12.43 -13.11
CA ARG A 189 7.68 11.25 -12.49
C ARG A 189 8.02 11.49 -11.02
N TYR A 190 8.61 12.64 -10.67
CA TYR A 190 8.89 13.00 -9.27
C TYR A 190 7.62 13.05 -8.43
N PHE A 191 6.56 13.72 -8.90
CA PHE A 191 5.29 13.77 -8.18
C PHE A 191 4.69 12.38 -7.97
N ALA A 192 4.75 11.52 -8.98
CA ALA A 192 4.25 10.15 -8.87
C ALA A 192 5.03 9.33 -7.85
N VAL A 193 6.37 9.42 -7.86
CA VAL A 193 7.26 8.72 -6.93
C VAL A 193 7.06 9.22 -5.49
N LEU A 194 6.98 10.53 -5.29
CA LEU A 194 6.73 11.12 -3.96
C LEU A 194 5.36 10.74 -3.42
N PHE A 195 4.32 10.76 -4.27
CA PHE A 195 3.00 10.29 -3.90
C PHE A 195 3.02 8.81 -3.53
N GLY A 196 3.70 7.97 -4.33
CA GLY A 196 3.87 6.54 -4.04
C GLY A 196 4.51 6.29 -2.68
N GLY A 197 5.62 7.00 -2.40
CA GLY A 197 6.30 6.90 -1.10
C GLY A 197 5.47 7.43 0.07
N ALA A 198 4.74 8.54 -0.11
CA ALA A 198 3.83 9.07 0.92
C ALA A 198 2.71 8.06 1.25
N MET A 199 2.14 7.41 0.23
CA MET A 199 1.11 6.39 0.42
C MET A 199 1.68 5.11 1.05
N ALA A 200 2.90 4.71 0.70
CA ALA A 200 3.59 3.60 1.34
C ALA A 200 3.87 3.90 2.83
N GLY A 201 4.38 5.10 3.12
CA GLY A 201 4.58 5.57 4.50
C GLY A 201 3.28 5.66 5.29
N LEU A 202 2.18 6.09 4.67
CA LEU A 202 0.86 6.10 5.28
C LEU A 202 0.36 4.69 5.60
N GLY A 203 0.57 3.73 4.69
CA GLY A 203 0.28 2.31 4.92
C GLY A 203 1.08 1.74 6.11
N GLY A 204 2.35 2.17 6.25
CA GLY A 204 3.18 1.85 7.41
C GLY A 204 2.66 2.46 8.71
N ALA A 205 2.34 3.74 8.72
CA ALA A 205 1.75 4.42 9.88
C ALA A 205 0.41 3.79 10.28
N PHE A 206 -0.39 3.32 9.30
CA PHE A 206 -1.61 2.57 9.61
C PHE A 206 -1.30 1.33 10.44
N LEU A 207 -0.25 0.58 10.13
CA LEU A 207 0.11 -0.63 10.87
C LEU A 207 0.48 -0.33 12.32
N SER A 208 1.31 0.68 12.56
CA SER A 208 1.89 0.97 13.88
C SER A 208 1.01 1.85 14.78
N VAL A 209 0.05 2.59 14.19
CA VAL A 209 -0.78 3.55 14.93
C VAL A 209 -2.24 3.09 15.05
N PHE A 210 -2.76 2.42 14.01
CA PHE A 210 -4.17 2.03 13.95
C PHE A 210 -4.39 0.52 14.10
N TYR A 211 -3.61 -0.29 13.39
CA TYR A 211 -3.79 -1.73 13.37
C TYR A 211 -3.24 -2.40 14.63
N THR A 212 -1.98 -2.11 14.95
CA THR A 212 -1.32 -2.60 16.16
C THR A 212 -0.66 -1.40 16.83
N PRO A 213 -1.27 -0.78 17.87
CA PRO A 213 -0.81 0.50 18.43
C PRO A 213 0.51 0.36 19.20
N MET A 214 1.50 -0.18 18.53
CA MET A 214 2.87 -0.42 18.98
C MET A 214 3.79 -0.53 17.76
N TRP A 215 5.07 -0.32 17.97
CA TRP A 215 6.06 -0.60 16.95
C TRP A 215 6.90 -1.83 17.33
N THR A 216 7.10 -2.71 16.37
CA THR A 216 8.00 -3.88 16.48
C THR A 216 8.81 -4.03 15.21
N GLU A 217 10.06 -4.45 15.35
CA GLU A 217 10.90 -4.75 14.18
C GLU A 217 10.22 -5.79 13.27
N GLY A 218 10.27 -5.57 11.97
CA GLY A 218 9.69 -6.48 10.99
C GLY A 218 8.16 -6.47 10.88
N MET A 219 7.44 -5.53 11.54
CA MET A 219 5.97 -5.52 11.54
C MET A 219 5.32 -5.37 10.15
N VAL A 220 6.05 -4.86 9.16
CA VAL A 220 5.57 -4.75 7.77
C VAL A 220 5.47 -6.13 7.12
N ALA A 221 6.44 -7.03 7.39
CA ALA A 221 6.41 -8.45 7.05
C ALA A 221 6.06 -8.75 5.57
N GLY A 222 6.65 -8.01 4.63
CA GLY A 222 6.46 -8.23 3.19
C GLY A 222 5.18 -7.62 2.59
N ARG A 223 4.40 -6.86 3.36
CA ARG A 223 3.16 -6.21 2.87
C ARG A 223 3.42 -5.24 1.72
N GLY A 224 4.58 -4.56 1.70
CA GLY A 224 4.98 -3.71 0.59
C GLY A 224 5.17 -4.51 -0.71
N TRP A 225 5.80 -5.68 -0.63
CA TRP A 225 5.95 -6.59 -1.77
C TRP A 225 4.61 -7.14 -2.27
N ILE A 226 3.71 -7.49 -1.34
CA ILE A 226 2.34 -7.91 -1.69
C ILE A 226 1.61 -6.77 -2.41
N ALA A 227 1.76 -5.53 -1.97
CA ALA A 227 1.12 -4.38 -2.60
C ALA A 227 1.64 -4.12 -4.02
N LEU A 228 2.94 -4.28 -4.26
CA LEU A 228 3.53 -4.23 -5.62
C LEU A 228 2.93 -5.32 -6.53
N ALA A 229 2.91 -6.56 -6.05
CA ALA A 229 2.30 -7.66 -6.78
C ALA A 229 0.82 -7.40 -7.10
N LEU A 230 0.09 -6.79 -6.16
CA LEU A 230 -1.32 -6.42 -6.34
C LEU A 230 -1.54 -5.46 -7.51
N VAL A 231 -0.65 -4.50 -7.77
CA VAL A 231 -0.79 -3.57 -8.90
C VAL A 231 -0.72 -4.32 -10.23
N VAL A 232 0.23 -5.25 -10.34
CA VAL A 232 0.36 -6.12 -11.53
C VAL A 232 -0.86 -7.02 -11.67
N PHE A 233 -1.33 -7.66 -10.60
CA PHE A 233 -2.54 -8.50 -10.59
C PHE A 233 -3.79 -7.72 -10.95
N ALA A 234 -3.89 -6.49 -10.47
CA ALA A 234 -4.98 -5.58 -10.79
C ALA A 234 -4.92 -5.08 -12.24
N THR A 235 -3.86 -5.45 -12.99
CA THR A 235 -3.64 -4.94 -14.37
C THR A 235 -3.76 -3.40 -14.42
N TRP A 236 -3.14 -2.72 -13.44
CA TRP A 236 -3.13 -1.25 -13.28
C TRP A 236 -4.53 -0.61 -13.25
N ARG A 237 -5.57 -1.33 -12.79
CA ARG A 237 -6.94 -0.81 -12.63
C ARG A 237 -7.25 -0.59 -11.15
N PRO A 238 -7.57 0.64 -10.71
CA PRO A 238 -7.79 0.96 -9.28
C PRO A 238 -8.82 0.07 -8.58
N TRP A 239 -9.95 -0.22 -9.26
CA TRP A 239 -11.00 -1.08 -8.69
C TRP A 239 -10.54 -2.50 -8.41
N ARG A 240 -9.65 -3.04 -9.24
CA ARG A 240 -9.08 -4.37 -9.02
C ARG A 240 -8.05 -4.34 -7.91
N VAL A 241 -7.31 -3.21 -7.75
CA VAL A 241 -6.42 -3.01 -6.60
C VAL A 241 -7.20 -3.08 -5.30
N LEU A 242 -8.32 -2.36 -5.19
CA LEU A 242 -9.17 -2.37 -4.01
C LEU A 242 -9.68 -3.77 -3.67
N LEU A 243 -10.27 -4.46 -4.66
CA LEU A 243 -10.79 -5.82 -4.49
C LEU A 243 -9.69 -6.81 -4.13
N GLY A 244 -8.54 -6.73 -4.81
CA GLY A 244 -7.38 -7.58 -4.54
C GLY A 244 -6.82 -7.36 -3.13
N ALA A 245 -6.67 -6.12 -2.68
CA ALA A 245 -6.17 -5.80 -1.36
C ALA A 245 -7.07 -6.34 -0.24
N TYR A 246 -8.38 -6.23 -0.38
CA TYR A 246 -9.30 -6.82 0.59
C TYR A 246 -9.37 -8.34 0.50
N LEU A 247 -9.23 -8.93 -0.69
CA LEU A 247 -9.10 -10.37 -0.83
C LEU A 247 -7.85 -10.88 -0.08
N PHE A 248 -6.70 -10.22 -0.27
CA PHE A 248 -5.48 -10.58 0.44
C PHE A 248 -5.58 -10.32 1.95
N GLY A 249 -6.20 -9.21 2.36
CA GLY A 249 -6.53 -8.95 3.75
C GLY A 249 -7.38 -10.07 4.37
N GLY A 250 -8.37 -10.57 3.62
CA GLY A 250 -9.20 -11.70 4.01
C GLY A 250 -8.41 -13.01 4.16
N VAL A 251 -7.49 -13.28 3.23
CA VAL A 251 -6.60 -14.46 3.33
C VAL A 251 -5.70 -14.37 4.57
N LEU A 252 -5.12 -13.19 4.87
CA LEU A 252 -4.32 -12.96 6.07
C LEU A 252 -5.14 -13.20 7.35
N ILE A 253 -6.37 -12.72 7.39
CA ILE A 253 -7.25 -12.87 8.54
C ILE A 253 -7.77 -14.31 8.69
N SER A 254 -8.11 -14.97 7.59
CA SER A 254 -8.62 -16.34 7.62
C SER A 254 -7.65 -17.33 8.28
N GLN A 255 -6.35 -17.12 8.11
CA GLN A 255 -5.31 -17.93 8.76
C GLN A 255 -5.41 -17.86 10.30
N PHE A 256 -5.67 -16.69 10.88
CA PHE A 256 -5.82 -16.53 12.32
C PHE A 256 -7.11 -17.19 12.83
N PHE A 257 -8.20 -17.09 12.08
CA PHE A 257 -9.45 -17.73 12.45
C PHE A 257 -9.40 -19.26 12.34
N VAL A 258 -8.69 -19.81 11.37
CA VAL A 258 -8.48 -21.27 11.26
C VAL A 258 -7.63 -21.77 12.42
N GLN A 259 -6.59 -21.04 12.83
CA GLN A 259 -5.76 -21.42 13.98
C GLN A 259 -6.50 -21.34 15.31
N SER A 260 -7.43 -20.37 15.46
CA SER A 260 -8.21 -20.18 16.70
C SER A 260 -9.48 -21.05 16.77
N SER A 261 -9.90 -21.65 15.65
CA SER A 261 -11.13 -22.44 15.62
C SER A 261 -10.96 -23.77 16.34
N THR A 262 -11.98 -24.17 17.09
CA THR A 262 -12.15 -25.47 17.74
C THR A 262 -12.25 -26.66 16.78
N LEU A 263 -12.20 -26.41 15.48
CA LEU A 263 -12.06 -27.42 14.45
C LEU A 263 -10.64 -27.99 14.54
N GLN A 264 -10.40 -29.02 15.32
CA GLN A 264 -9.13 -29.74 15.55
C GLN A 264 -8.42 -30.15 14.24
N ILE A 265 -8.32 -29.23 13.28
CA ILE A 265 -7.59 -29.40 12.04
C ILE A 265 -6.13 -29.12 12.38
N ASN A 266 -5.37 -30.17 12.64
CA ASN A 266 -3.92 -30.14 12.90
C ASN A 266 -3.15 -29.76 11.62
N VAL A 267 -3.38 -28.55 11.08
CA VAL A 267 -2.58 -28.00 10.00
C VAL A 267 -1.41 -27.24 10.64
N PRO A 268 -0.15 -27.61 10.36
CA PRO A 268 1.00 -26.86 10.84
C PRO A 268 0.89 -25.38 10.49
N SER A 269 1.23 -24.49 11.42
CA SER A 269 1.12 -23.02 11.25
C SER A 269 1.89 -22.52 10.01
N GLN A 270 2.96 -23.22 9.62
CA GLN A 270 3.75 -22.92 8.44
C GLN A 270 2.96 -23.02 7.12
N PHE A 271 2.06 -24.00 7.01
CA PHE A 271 1.19 -24.11 5.84
C PHE A 271 0.16 -22.99 5.78
N LEU A 272 -0.38 -22.59 6.91
CA LEU A 272 -1.32 -21.47 6.99
C LEU A 272 -0.62 -20.14 6.66
N SER A 273 0.61 -19.95 7.10
CA SER A 273 1.44 -18.78 6.76
C SER A 273 1.81 -18.72 5.27
N ALA A 274 1.78 -19.86 4.56
CA ALA A 274 2.00 -19.91 3.11
C ALA A 274 0.75 -19.55 2.29
N LEU A 275 -0.45 -19.52 2.88
CA LEU A 275 -1.70 -19.24 2.15
C LEU A 275 -1.69 -17.93 1.36
N PRO A 276 -1.20 -16.78 1.86
CA PRO A 276 -1.13 -15.54 1.09
C PRO A 276 -0.26 -15.69 -0.16
N TYR A 277 0.86 -16.41 -0.06
CA TYR A 277 1.76 -16.65 -1.19
C TYR A 277 1.14 -17.60 -2.22
N LEU A 278 0.45 -18.64 -1.77
CA LEU A 278 -0.33 -19.53 -2.65
C LEU A 278 -1.45 -18.78 -3.34
N ALA A 279 -2.21 -17.94 -2.63
CA ALA A 279 -3.22 -17.07 -3.24
C ALA A 279 -2.61 -16.16 -4.31
N THR A 280 -1.42 -15.60 -4.06
CA THR A 280 -0.67 -14.80 -5.03
C THR A 280 -0.37 -15.59 -6.30
N ILE A 281 0.14 -16.81 -6.17
CA ILE A 281 0.47 -17.68 -7.30
C ILE A 281 -0.79 -18.03 -8.10
N ILE A 282 -1.88 -18.39 -7.43
CA ILE A 282 -3.15 -18.73 -8.08
C ILE A 282 -3.68 -17.53 -8.87
N VAL A 283 -3.70 -16.35 -8.26
CA VAL A 283 -4.17 -15.12 -8.93
C VAL A 283 -3.28 -14.76 -10.12
N LEU A 284 -1.95 -14.91 -10.00
CA LEU A 284 -1.00 -14.74 -11.12
C LEU A 284 -1.33 -15.67 -12.29
N VAL A 285 -1.48 -16.95 -12.00
CA VAL A 285 -1.80 -17.96 -13.04
C VAL A 285 -3.10 -17.62 -13.76
N LEU A 286 -4.13 -17.21 -12.99
CA LEU A 286 -5.44 -16.84 -13.59
C LEU A 286 -5.35 -15.60 -14.47
N ILE A 287 -4.55 -14.60 -14.11
CA ILE A 287 -4.38 -13.36 -14.88
C ILE A 287 -3.50 -13.59 -16.09
N CYS A 288 -2.43 -14.38 -15.97
CA CYS A 288 -1.53 -14.71 -17.07
C CYS A 288 -2.22 -15.51 -18.20
N ARG A 289 -3.39 -16.10 -17.94
CA ARG A 289 -4.21 -16.74 -19.00
C ARG A 289 -4.68 -15.74 -20.07
N ASN A 290 -4.66 -14.42 -19.76
CA ASN A 290 -5.05 -13.40 -20.73
C ASN A 290 -3.96 -12.33 -20.90
N PRO A 291 -2.87 -12.62 -21.64
CA PRO A 291 -1.72 -11.72 -21.77
C PRO A 291 -2.07 -10.39 -22.48
N GLN A 292 -3.12 -10.35 -23.27
CA GLN A 292 -3.57 -9.11 -23.93
C GLN A 292 -4.01 -8.05 -22.90
N MET A 293 -4.66 -8.44 -21.82
CA MET A 293 -5.10 -7.51 -20.78
C MET A 293 -3.92 -6.85 -20.04
N ILE A 294 -2.83 -7.57 -19.86
CA ILE A 294 -1.60 -7.06 -19.24
C ILE A 294 -0.97 -6.03 -20.18
N ARG A 295 -0.79 -6.37 -21.46
CA ARG A 295 -0.16 -5.50 -22.47
C ARG A 295 -0.92 -4.19 -22.70
N ILE A 296 -2.26 -4.20 -22.69
CA ILE A 296 -3.09 -3.01 -22.92
C ILE A 296 -3.05 -2.03 -21.74
N ASN A 297 -2.88 -2.49 -20.51
CA ASN A 297 -2.97 -1.64 -19.32
C ASN A 297 -1.60 -1.30 -18.71
N SER A 298 -0.57 -2.08 -19.00
CA SER A 298 0.80 -1.83 -18.55
C SER A 298 1.37 -0.60 -19.26
N PRO A 299 1.98 0.35 -18.54
CA PRO A 299 2.67 1.47 -19.18
C PRO A 299 3.86 0.99 -20.00
N ALA A 300 3.97 1.41 -21.26
CA ALA A 300 4.99 0.91 -22.18
C ALA A 300 6.43 1.34 -21.81
N SER A 301 6.57 2.42 -21.02
CA SER A 301 7.85 2.91 -20.51
C SER A 301 8.20 2.43 -19.10
N LEU A 302 7.44 1.49 -18.52
CA LEU A 302 7.66 1.03 -17.16
C LEU A 302 9.09 0.51 -16.96
N GLY A 303 9.78 1.04 -15.96
CA GLY A 303 11.17 0.67 -15.63
C GLY A 303 12.23 1.23 -16.57
N LYS A 304 11.84 2.00 -17.62
CA LYS A 304 12.80 2.59 -18.58
C LYS A 304 13.24 3.99 -18.16
N PRO A 305 14.55 4.28 -18.13
CA PRO A 305 15.05 5.63 -17.92
C PRO A 305 14.61 6.55 -19.07
N PHE A 306 14.47 7.84 -18.77
CA PHE A 306 14.17 8.87 -19.77
C PHE A 306 15.14 10.04 -19.61
N ARG A 307 15.79 10.42 -20.70
CA ARG A 307 16.62 11.62 -20.81
C ARG A 307 15.93 12.60 -21.75
N ALA A 308 15.74 13.82 -21.28
CA ALA A 308 15.41 14.94 -22.14
C ALA A 308 16.75 15.42 -22.75
N ASP A 309 16.99 15.15 -24.03
CA ASP A 309 18.10 15.69 -24.76
C ASP A 309 17.85 17.17 -25.08
#